data_2b647462a429802f7650266c8c07f956
#
_entry.id   2b647462a429802f7650266c8c07f956
#
_cell.length_a   1.000
_cell.length_b   1.000
_cell.length_c   1.000
_cell.angle_alpha   90.00
_cell.angle_beta   90.00
_cell.angle_gamma   90.00
#
_symmetry.space_group_name_H-M   'P 1'
#
loop_
_entity.id
_entity.type
_entity.pdbx_description
1 polymer ?
#
loop_
_entity_poly.entity_id
_entity_poly.type
_entity_poly.pdbx_seq_one_letter_code
_entity_poly.pdbx_strand_id
1 'polypeptide(L)'
;MNNSIVSAAASMGALQQKLDVLADNIANANTKGYKRKSTVFEDILTNIQPHEKSFELPGRRSPLGFTQGWGARVVGQQIDMTQGAMQQTDSLTDLAIAGNALFEVRSGGTLDSARAFTRQGAFQLSPTAQGDSLLTTAEGYPVVAVNTNGQDTFVRVPNNYEMIVGADGKLTARSSDGNESIELGTLRLVEVNKPELLQAVADNLYGVPSDVNVADVVANVVARPDEAGGVAIRQGFLEESNVSLVDEMADLVNVQRAYQLSARALSSGDQMSQMAANLRA
;
A
#
# COMPACT_ATOMS: atom_id res chain seq x y z
N MET A 1 19.65 34.61 5.85
CA MET A 1 20.55 33.45 5.70
C MET A 1 20.01 32.19 6.38
N ASN A 2 19.38 32.28 7.56
CA ASN A 2 18.84 31.09 8.23
C ASN A 2 17.77 30.33 7.43
N ASN A 3 17.03 31.02 6.55
CA ASN A 3 15.90 30.40 5.84
C ASN A 3 16.32 29.39 4.76
N SER A 4 17.42 29.66 4.05
CA SER A 4 17.98 28.72 3.05
C SER A 4 18.51 27.45 3.71
N ILE A 5 19.11 27.58 4.90
CA ILE A 5 19.60 26.45 5.71
C ILE A 5 18.42 25.61 6.20
N VAL A 6 17.38 26.24 6.73
CA VAL A 6 16.16 25.54 7.21
C VAL A 6 15.44 24.85 6.05
N SER A 7 15.28 25.51 4.91
CA SER A 7 14.68 24.91 3.72
C SER A 7 15.48 23.72 3.18
N ALA A 8 16.82 23.84 3.15
CA ALA A 8 17.69 22.75 2.74
C ALA A 8 17.60 21.56 3.71
N ALA A 9 17.60 21.82 5.02
CA ALA A 9 17.46 20.76 6.03
C ALA A 9 16.10 20.05 5.95
N ALA A 10 15.00 20.80 5.79
CA ALA A 10 13.67 20.23 5.62
C ALA A 10 13.60 19.36 4.34
N SER A 11 14.13 19.86 3.23
CA SER A 11 14.17 19.11 1.97
C SER A 11 15.04 17.86 2.07
N MET A 12 16.16 17.89 2.82
CA MET A 12 16.97 16.70 3.07
C MET A 12 16.19 15.63 3.82
N GLY A 13 15.44 16.00 4.86
CA GLY A 13 14.60 15.06 5.60
C GLY A 13 13.52 14.42 4.71
N ALA A 14 12.89 15.21 3.85
CA ALA A 14 11.90 14.70 2.90
C ALA A 14 12.52 13.78 1.83
N LEU A 15 13.72 14.10 1.33
CA LEU A 15 14.44 13.25 0.39
C LEU A 15 14.92 11.94 1.05
N GLN A 16 15.30 11.97 2.32
CA GLN A 16 15.65 10.76 3.06
C GLN A 16 14.46 9.82 3.20
N GLN A 17 13.29 10.33 3.58
CA GLN A 17 12.07 9.53 3.62
C GLN A 17 11.71 8.93 2.25
N LYS A 18 11.94 9.68 1.15
CA LYS A 18 11.76 9.15 -0.20
C LYS A 18 12.76 8.03 -0.50
N LEU A 19 14.03 8.16 -0.09
CA LEU A 19 15.03 7.10 -0.24
C LEU A 19 14.64 5.83 0.51
N ASP A 20 14.08 5.96 1.71
CA ASP A 20 13.62 4.83 2.51
C ASP A 20 12.47 4.09 1.81
N VAL A 21 11.50 4.82 1.20
CA VAL A 21 10.41 4.22 0.44
C VAL A 21 10.92 3.54 -0.84
N LEU A 22 11.87 4.15 -1.56
CA LEU A 22 12.47 3.54 -2.75
C LEU A 22 13.25 2.26 -2.39
N ALA A 23 13.96 2.26 -1.26
CA ALA A 23 14.66 1.09 -0.76
C ALA A 23 13.70 -0.04 -0.39
N ASP A 24 12.56 0.29 0.25
CA ASP A 24 11.49 -0.65 0.56
C ASP A 24 10.87 -1.26 -0.72
N ASN A 25 10.58 -0.45 -1.74
CA ASN A 25 10.10 -0.93 -3.03
C ASN A 25 11.11 -1.87 -3.71
N ILE A 26 12.39 -1.51 -3.73
CA ILE A 26 13.46 -2.33 -4.33
C ILE A 26 13.61 -3.66 -3.59
N ALA A 27 13.60 -3.64 -2.25
CA ALA A 27 13.69 -4.85 -1.44
C ALA A 27 12.52 -5.81 -1.71
N ASN A 28 11.33 -5.26 -1.97
CA ASN A 28 10.10 -6.01 -2.20
C ASN A 28 9.73 -6.19 -3.68
N ALA A 29 10.65 -5.92 -4.61
CA ALA A 29 10.38 -6.08 -6.05
C ALA A 29 10.02 -7.52 -6.45
N ASN A 30 10.51 -8.53 -5.70
CA ASN A 30 10.23 -9.96 -5.92
C ASN A 30 9.18 -10.52 -4.94
N THR A 31 8.65 -9.71 -4.03
CA THR A 31 7.66 -10.15 -3.05
C THR A 31 6.28 -10.29 -3.69
N LYS A 32 5.66 -11.46 -3.58
CA LYS A 32 4.35 -11.73 -4.18
C LYS A 32 3.26 -10.86 -3.54
N GLY A 33 2.43 -10.25 -4.37
CA GLY A 33 1.33 -9.39 -3.92
C GLY A 33 1.75 -8.04 -3.34
N TYR A 34 3.04 -7.69 -3.40
CA TYR A 34 3.51 -6.39 -2.95
C TYR A 34 3.04 -5.28 -3.89
N LYS A 35 2.61 -4.17 -3.32
CA LYS A 35 2.19 -2.97 -4.04
C LYS A 35 3.17 -1.83 -3.83
N ARG A 36 3.61 -1.22 -4.92
CA ARG A 36 4.51 -0.07 -4.95
C ARG A 36 4.00 1.04 -4.06
N LYS A 37 4.87 1.60 -3.23
CA LYS A 37 4.60 2.78 -2.42
C LYS A 37 5.22 4.00 -3.06
N SER A 38 4.49 5.10 -3.09
CA SER A 38 4.97 6.41 -3.54
C SER A 38 4.84 7.43 -2.43
N THR A 39 5.72 8.45 -2.41
CA THR A 39 5.69 9.53 -1.43
C THR A 39 5.02 10.76 -2.03
N VAL A 40 4.11 11.37 -1.26
CA VAL A 40 3.48 12.64 -1.62
C VAL A 40 4.19 13.76 -0.88
N PHE A 41 4.65 14.76 -1.64
CA PHE A 41 5.31 15.94 -1.11
C PHE A 41 4.36 17.14 -1.06
N GLU A 42 4.48 17.93 -0.01
CA GLU A 42 3.80 19.18 0.15
C GLU A 42 4.81 20.29 0.50
N ASP A 43 4.57 21.51 0.00
CA ASP A 43 5.37 22.66 0.37
C ASP A 43 5.04 23.09 1.81
N ILE A 44 6.07 23.36 2.60
CA ILE A 44 5.92 23.86 3.96
C ILE A 44 5.62 25.36 3.89
N LEU A 45 4.41 25.73 4.17
CA LEU A 45 3.84 27.07 4.39
C LEU A 45 4.67 28.22 3.81
N THR A 46 4.18 28.76 2.68
CA THR A 46 4.71 29.97 2.09
C THR A 46 4.31 31.18 2.96
N ASN A 47 5.27 31.85 3.59
CA ASN A 47 5.00 33.07 4.31
C ASN A 47 4.86 34.24 3.29
N ILE A 48 3.66 34.76 3.13
CA ILE A 48 3.39 35.93 2.32
C ILE A 48 3.57 37.14 3.22
N GLN A 49 4.67 37.88 3.06
CA GLN A 49 4.79 39.17 3.74
C GLN A 49 3.81 40.18 3.09
N PRO A 50 2.81 40.65 3.82
CA PRO A 50 1.87 41.63 3.28
C PRO A 50 2.60 42.94 2.96
N HIS A 51 2.43 43.43 1.75
CA HIS A 51 2.84 44.77 1.35
C HIS A 51 1.79 45.78 1.81
N GLU A 52 2.20 47.03 2.03
CA GLU A 52 1.27 48.11 2.30
C GLU A 52 0.22 48.22 1.17
N LYS A 53 -1.05 48.28 1.57
CA LYS A 53 -2.22 48.38 0.67
C LYS A 53 -2.16 49.56 -0.32
N SER A 54 -1.31 50.56 -0.07
CA SER A 54 -1.11 51.71 -0.94
C SER A 54 -0.52 51.37 -2.33
N PHE A 55 0.03 50.17 -2.55
CA PHE A 55 0.57 49.73 -3.83
C PHE A 55 -0.37 48.79 -4.61
N GLU A 56 -1.59 48.56 -4.12
CA GLU A 56 -2.59 47.76 -4.84
C GLU A 56 -3.25 48.63 -5.94
N LEU A 57 -2.93 48.33 -7.19
CA LEU A 57 -3.56 48.95 -8.35
C LEU A 57 -4.80 48.14 -8.78
N PRO A 58 -5.93 48.80 -9.08
CA PRO A 58 -7.12 48.12 -9.58
C PRO A 58 -6.80 47.40 -10.92
N GLY A 59 -7.03 46.08 -10.96
CA GLY A 59 -6.76 45.24 -12.14
C GLY A 59 -5.53 44.33 -12.05
N ARG A 60 -4.74 44.45 -11.02
CA ARG A 60 -3.60 43.55 -10.80
C ARG A 60 -4.06 42.14 -10.36
N ARG A 61 -3.69 41.11 -11.10
CA ARG A 61 -4.02 39.71 -10.82
C ARG A 61 -2.92 38.94 -10.07
N SER A 62 -1.70 39.49 -10.00
CA SER A 62 -0.59 38.88 -9.25
C SER A 62 -0.53 39.46 -7.82
N PRO A 63 -0.38 38.65 -6.78
CA PRO A 63 -0.21 39.12 -5.42
C PRO A 63 1.06 39.98 -5.31
N LEU A 64 0.95 41.11 -4.60
CA LEU A 64 2.09 41.92 -4.18
C LEU A 64 2.67 41.24 -2.93
N GLY A 65 3.90 40.88 -2.96
CA GLY A 65 4.60 40.34 -1.80
C GLY A 65 5.70 39.36 -2.18
N PHE A 66 6.64 39.22 -1.31
CA PHE A 66 7.69 38.23 -1.42
C PHE A 66 7.18 36.93 -0.84
N THR A 67 7.02 35.90 -1.68
CA THR A 67 6.65 34.55 -1.24
C THR A 67 7.92 33.77 -0.88
N GLN A 68 8.06 33.36 0.34
CA GLN A 68 9.19 32.60 0.81
C GLN A 68 8.73 31.19 1.26
N GLY A 69 9.17 30.16 0.54
CA GLY A 69 8.95 28.77 0.90
C GLY A 69 9.93 28.30 2.00
N TRP A 70 9.48 27.41 2.87
CA TRP A 70 10.29 26.82 3.95
C TRP A 70 10.80 25.42 3.62
N GLY A 71 10.62 24.98 2.38
CA GLY A 71 11.02 23.66 1.89
C GLY A 71 9.84 22.72 1.73
N ALA A 72 10.13 21.45 1.40
CA ALA A 72 9.15 20.40 1.19
C ALA A 72 9.17 19.39 2.34
N ARG A 73 8.01 18.83 2.65
CA ARG A 73 7.85 17.69 3.57
C ARG A 73 7.09 16.57 2.89
N VAL A 74 7.28 15.35 3.35
CA VAL A 74 6.44 14.21 3.00
C VAL A 74 5.19 14.27 3.87
N VAL A 75 4.01 14.24 3.25
CA VAL A 75 2.71 14.28 3.94
C VAL A 75 2.16 12.89 4.14
N GLY A 76 2.47 11.97 3.23
CA GLY A 76 1.97 10.60 3.29
C GLY A 76 2.62 9.70 2.26
N GLN A 77 2.30 8.43 2.38
CA GLN A 77 2.64 7.42 1.39
C GLN A 77 1.35 6.98 0.71
N GLN A 78 1.40 6.84 -0.60
CA GLN A 78 0.29 6.33 -1.41
C GLN A 78 0.68 4.97 -1.98
N ILE A 79 -0.24 4.02 -1.90
CA ILE A 79 -0.07 2.67 -2.43
C ILE A 79 -0.63 2.65 -3.86
N ASP A 80 0.19 2.18 -4.80
CA ASP A 80 -0.23 1.98 -6.19
C ASP A 80 -0.92 0.63 -6.33
N MET A 81 -2.24 0.65 -6.55
CA MET A 81 -3.06 -0.54 -6.66
C MET A 81 -3.06 -1.16 -8.07
N THR A 82 -2.27 -0.64 -9.01
CA THR A 82 -2.14 -1.24 -10.34
C THR A 82 -1.74 -2.71 -10.23
N GLN A 83 -2.31 -3.52 -11.12
CA GLN A 83 -2.08 -4.96 -11.12
C GLN A 83 -0.67 -5.30 -11.61
N GLY A 84 0.02 -6.16 -10.85
CA GLY A 84 1.30 -6.75 -11.27
C GLY A 84 1.13 -7.91 -12.26
N ALA A 85 2.23 -8.45 -12.74
CA ALA A 85 2.20 -9.64 -13.58
C ALA A 85 1.67 -10.85 -12.81
N MET A 86 0.94 -11.73 -13.48
CA MET A 86 0.46 -12.98 -12.90
C MET A 86 1.41 -14.12 -13.27
N GLN A 87 1.92 -14.83 -12.29
CA GLN A 87 2.76 -15.99 -12.44
C GLN A 87 1.97 -17.25 -12.09
N GLN A 88 2.01 -18.25 -12.97
CA GLN A 88 1.43 -19.56 -12.69
C GLN A 88 2.30 -20.34 -11.71
N THR A 89 1.64 -21.03 -10.77
CA THR A 89 2.27 -21.90 -9.76
C THR A 89 1.63 -23.28 -9.79
N ASP A 90 2.31 -24.27 -9.24
CA ASP A 90 1.79 -25.65 -9.15
C ASP A 90 0.93 -25.88 -7.89
N SER A 91 0.82 -24.89 -7.02
CA SER A 91 0.07 -24.99 -5.76
C SER A 91 -1.41 -24.63 -5.96
N LEU A 92 -2.31 -25.52 -5.55
CA LEU A 92 -3.76 -25.27 -5.58
C LEU A 92 -4.23 -24.28 -4.52
N THR A 93 -3.40 -24.00 -3.51
CA THR A 93 -3.72 -23.01 -2.45
C THR A 93 -3.34 -21.60 -2.84
N ASP A 94 -2.58 -21.45 -3.94
CA ASP A 94 -2.18 -20.15 -4.45
C ASP A 94 -3.32 -19.51 -5.25
N LEU A 95 -3.70 -18.29 -4.87
CA LEU A 95 -4.82 -17.57 -5.44
C LEU A 95 -4.39 -16.17 -5.89
N ALA A 96 -4.66 -15.80 -7.12
CA ALA A 96 -4.47 -14.43 -7.60
C ALA A 96 -5.82 -13.76 -7.90
N ILE A 97 -5.92 -12.47 -7.64
CA ILE A 97 -7.08 -11.67 -8.01
C ILE A 97 -6.77 -10.94 -9.32
N ALA A 98 -7.60 -11.14 -10.33
CA ALA A 98 -7.64 -10.28 -11.52
C ALA A 98 -8.60 -9.12 -11.24
N GLY A 99 -8.12 -7.87 -11.35
CA GLY A 99 -8.88 -6.67 -11.01
C GLY A 99 -8.43 -6.00 -9.72
N ASN A 100 -9.11 -4.92 -9.33
CA ASN A 100 -8.74 -4.07 -8.20
C ASN A 100 -9.46 -4.51 -6.91
N ALA A 101 -9.03 -5.63 -6.31
CA ALA A 101 -9.57 -6.10 -5.04
C ALA A 101 -8.48 -6.68 -4.14
N LEU A 102 -8.78 -6.85 -2.86
CA LEU A 102 -7.93 -7.46 -1.85
C LEU A 102 -8.67 -8.62 -1.18
N PHE A 103 -7.93 -9.60 -0.67
CA PHE A 103 -8.47 -10.62 0.22
C PHE A 103 -8.64 -10.05 1.62
N GLU A 104 -9.74 -10.40 2.29
CA GLU A 104 -9.93 -10.08 3.69
C GLU A 104 -9.37 -11.20 4.57
N VAL A 105 -8.54 -10.82 5.53
CA VAL A 105 -7.98 -11.71 6.56
C VAL A 105 -8.24 -11.12 7.94
N ARG A 106 -8.13 -11.93 8.98
CA ARG A 106 -8.24 -11.45 10.36
C ARG A 106 -6.88 -11.50 11.04
N SER A 107 -6.55 -10.44 11.78
CA SER A 107 -5.27 -10.37 12.51
C SER A 107 -5.22 -11.27 13.75
N GLY A 108 -6.33 -11.93 14.09
CA GLY A 108 -6.44 -12.87 15.19
C GLY A 108 -7.27 -14.09 14.81
N GLY A 109 -7.24 -15.13 15.63
CA GLY A 109 -7.94 -16.39 15.40
C GLY A 109 -9.48 -16.34 15.55
N THR A 110 -10.07 -15.16 15.76
CA THR A 110 -11.52 -14.96 15.94
C THR A 110 -12.07 -13.99 14.89
N LEU A 111 -13.34 -14.14 14.53
CA LEU A 111 -14.02 -13.26 13.57
C LEU A 111 -14.16 -11.81 14.06
N ASP A 112 -14.11 -11.59 15.39
CA ASP A 112 -14.18 -10.26 16.00
C ASP A 112 -12.83 -9.53 16.01
N SER A 113 -11.75 -10.20 15.59
CA SER A 113 -10.42 -9.58 15.48
C SER A 113 -10.38 -8.52 14.40
N ALA A 114 -9.38 -7.63 14.48
CA ALA A 114 -9.23 -6.54 13.52
C ALA A 114 -9.17 -7.06 12.07
N ARG A 115 -9.88 -6.37 11.19
CA ARG A 115 -9.90 -6.65 9.75
C ARG A 115 -8.58 -6.19 9.14
N ALA A 116 -7.97 -7.05 8.38
CA ALA A 116 -6.80 -6.74 7.58
C ALA A 116 -7.03 -7.20 6.14
N PHE A 117 -6.34 -6.58 5.22
CA PHE A 117 -6.50 -6.81 3.79
C PHE A 117 -5.14 -7.14 3.19
N THR A 118 -5.10 -8.10 2.28
CA THR A 118 -3.87 -8.49 1.62
C THR A 118 -4.09 -8.74 0.14
N ARG A 119 -3.05 -8.47 -0.66
CA ARG A 119 -3.01 -8.88 -2.07
C ARG A 119 -2.20 -10.17 -2.25
N GLN A 120 -1.44 -10.57 -1.23
CA GLN A 120 -0.69 -11.80 -1.24
C GLN A 120 -1.65 -13.00 -1.24
N GLY A 121 -1.55 -13.83 -2.26
CA GLY A 121 -2.39 -15.02 -2.41
C GLY A 121 -1.66 -16.33 -2.15
N ALA A 122 -0.45 -16.33 -1.62
CA ALA A 122 0.27 -17.52 -1.21
C ALA A 122 -0.29 -18.03 0.13
N PHE A 123 -1.39 -18.79 0.06
CA PHE A 123 -2.05 -19.33 1.23
C PHE A 123 -1.58 -20.73 1.55
N GLN A 124 -1.76 -21.12 2.81
CA GLN A 124 -1.40 -22.44 3.35
C GLN A 124 -2.58 -23.04 4.10
N LEU A 125 -2.65 -24.36 4.11
CA LEU A 125 -3.62 -25.09 4.92
C LEU A 125 -2.98 -25.44 6.25
N SER A 126 -3.42 -24.76 7.32
CA SER A 126 -2.96 -24.99 8.68
C SER A 126 -3.90 -25.96 9.40
N PRO A 127 -3.42 -27.14 9.89
CA PRO A 127 -4.27 -28.09 10.57
C PRO A 127 -4.76 -27.54 11.91
N THR A 128 -6.05 -27.69 12.17
CA THR A 128 -6.68 -27.30 13.43
C THR A 128 -6.88 -28.54 14.34
N ALA A 129 -6.93 -28.34 15.64
CA ALA A 129 -7.16 -29.41 16.62
C ALA A 129 -8.47 -30.20 16.43
N GLN A 130 -9.39 -29.68 15.62
CA GLN A 130 -10.70 -30.27 15.32
C GLN A 130 -10.69 -31.22 14.12
N GLY A 131 -9.52 -31.42 13.48
CA GLY A 131 -9.39 -32.30 12.33
C GLY A 131 -9.65 -31.63 10.97
N ASP A 132 -9.94 -30.33 10.93
CA ASP A 132 -10.06 -29.54 9.70
C ASP A 132 -8.76 -28.75 9.45
N SER A 133 -8.53 -28.36 8.22
CA SER A 133 -7.46 -27.43 7.85
C SER A 133 -8.02 -26.05 7.59
N LEU A 134 -7.41 -25.03 8.19
CA LEU A 134 -7.77 -23.62 8.03
C LEU A 134 -6.91 -22.99 6.94
N LEU A 135 -7.52 -22.25 6.02
CA LEU A 135 -6.77 -21.47 5.01
C LEU A 135 -6.21 -20.22 5.68
N THR A 136 -4.87 -20.12 5.71
CA THR A 136 -4.15 -19.01 6.35
C THR A 136 -3.08 -18.43 5.43
N THR A 137 -2.65 -17.20 5.70
CA THR A 137 -1.43 -16.65 5.12
C THR A 137 -0.19 -17.38 5.69
N ALA A 138 1.00 -17.11 5.13
CA ALA A 138 2.25 -17.67 5.64
C ALA A 138 2.51 -17.29 7.11
N GLU A 139 2.02 -16.12 7.54
CA GLU A 139 2.12 -15.61 8.91
C GLU A 139 1.03 -16.16 9.85
N GLY A 140 0.10 -16.98 9.32
CA GLY A 140 -0.95 -17.63 10.10
C GLY A 140 -2.27 -16.84 10.23
N TYR A 141 -2.47 -15.78 9.45
CA TYR A 141 -3.72 -15.02 9.45
C TYR A 141 -4.81 -15.75 8.67
N PRO A 142 -5.97 -16.06 9.28
CA PRO A 142 -7.04 -16.80 8.62
C PRO A 142 -7.76 -15.95 7.58
N VAL A 143 -8.06 -16.57 6.43
CA VAL A 143 -8.80 -15.95 5.33
C VAL A 143 -10.30 -16.01 5.62
N VAL A 144 -11.00 -14.91 5.35
CA VAL A 144 -12.43 -14.77 5.55
C VAL A 144 -13.19 -15.17 4.28
N ALA A 145 -14.22 -15.99 4.46
CA ALA A 145 -15.21 -16.30 3.43
C ALA A 145 -16.61 -15.97 3.94
N VAL A 146 -17.55 -15.87 3.04
CA VAL A 146 -18.96 -15.70 3.31
C VAL A 146 -19.64 -17.04 3.07
N ASN A 147 -20.29 -17.57 4.10
CA ASN A 147 -21.06 -18.80 3.99
C ASN A 147 -22.32 -18.58 3.12
N THR A 148 -22.96 -19.64 2.66
CA THR A 148 -24.25 -19.64 1.93
C THR A 148 -25.35 -18.85 2.64
N ASN A 149 -25.26 -18.70 3.96
CA ASN A 149 -26.18 -17.90 4.80
C ASN A 149 -25.83 -16.39 4.85
N GLY A 150 -24.78 -15.93 4.15
CA GLY A 150 -24.36 -14.53 4.15
C GLY A 150 -23.55 -14.11 5.40
N GLN A 151 -23.16 -15.05 6.24
CA GLN A 151 -22.36 -14.79 7.44
C GLN A 151 -20.86 -14.97 7.15
N ASP A 152 -20.04 -14.14 7.78
CA ASP A 152 -18.59 -14.28 7.73
C ASP A 152 -18.15 -15.54 8.45
N THR A 153 -17.29 -16.32 7.83
CA THR A 153 -16.70 -17.53 8.39
C THR A 153 -15.25 -17.65 7.92
N PHE A 154 -14.48 -18.49 8.60
CA PHE A 154 -13.15 -18.86 8.12
C PHE A 154 -13.25 -20.01 7.13
N VAL A 155 -12.37 -20.02 6.13
CA VAL A 155 -12.27 -21.10 5.16
C VAL A 155 -11.71 -22.34 5.85
N ARG A 156 -12.55 -23.34 6.06
CA ARG A 156 -12.20 -24.62 6.66
C ARG A 156 -12.33 -25.72 5.63
N VAL A 157 -11.24 -26.43 5.38
CA VAL A 157 -11.20 -27.55 4.45
C VAL A 157 -11.13 -28.83 5.25
N PRO A 158 -12.08 -29.76 5.11
CA PRO A 158 -12.03 -31.06 5.78
C PRO A 158 -10.81 -31.89 5.33
N ASN A 159 -10.32 -32.79 6.17
CA ASN A 159 -9.22 -33.69 5.82
C ASN A 159 -9.61 -34.57 4.64
N ASN A 160 -8.65 -34.86 3.77
CA ASN A 160 -8.79 -35.63 2.52
C ASN A 160 -9.64 -34.95 1.44
N TYR A 161 -9.86 -33.62 1.54
CA TYR A 161 -10.50 -32.85 0.49
C TYR A 161 -9.49 -31.88 -0.14
N GLU A 162 -9.59 -31.73 -1.45
CA GLU A 162 -8.87 -30.72 -2.21
C GLU A 162 -9.73 -29.46 -2.35
N MET A 163 -9.12 -28.29 -2.16
CA MET A 163 -9.81 -27.02 -2.32
C MET A 163 -9.79 -26.60 -3.80
N ILE A 164 -10.96 -26.36 -4.35
CA ILE A 164 -11.13 -25.81 -5.70
C ILE A 164 -11.81 -24.44 -5.56
N VAL A 165 -11.24 -23.45 -6.22
CA VAL A 165 -11.74 -22.07 -6.20
C VAL A 165 -12.19 -21.69 -7.60
N GLY A 166 -13.46 -21.35 -7.73
CA GLY A 166 -14.03 -20.85 -8.96
C GLY A 166 -13.58 -19.42 -9.27
N ALA A 167 -13.67 -19.02 -10.54
CA ALA A 167 -13.37 -17.65 -10.95
C ALA A 167 -14.33 -16.61 -10.30
N ASP A 168 -15.51 -17.05 -9.89
CA ASP A 168 -16.51 -16.29 -9.14
C ASP A 168 -16.24 -16.22 -7.62
N GLY A 169 -15.12 -16.79 -7.17
CA GLY A 169 -14.71 -16.82 -5.78
C GLY A 169 -15.39 -17.88 -4.92
N LYS A 170 -16.19 -18.76 -5.50
CA LYS A 170 -16.81 -19.88 -4.78
C LYS A 170 -15.76 -20.91 -4.42
N LEU A 171 -15.80 -21.30 -3.16
CA LEU A 171 -14.93 -22.32 -2.58
C LEU A 171 -15.69 -23.65 -2.53
N THR A 172 -15.13 -24.66 -3.14
CA THR A 172 -15.63 -26.04 -3.07
C THR A 172 -14.51 -26.94 -2.60
N ALA A 173 -14.83 -27.82 -1.68
CA ALA A 173 -13.93 -28.91 -1.28
C ALA A 173 -14.37 -30.19 -1.99
N ARG A 174 -13.46 -30.80 -2.74
CA ARG A 174 -13.69 -32.04 -3.48
C ARG A 174 -12.95 -33.18 -2.76
N SER A 175 -13.67 -34.27 -2.50
CA SER A 175 -13.04 -35.48 -1.93
C SER A 175 -11.99 -36.04 -2.90
N SER A 176 -10.88 -36.56 -2.35
CA SER A 176 -9.86 -37.29 -3.13
C SER A 176 -10.44 -38.48 -3.91
N ASP A 177 -11.58 -39.04 -3.48
CA ASP A 177 -12.28 -40.11 -4.19
C ASP A 177 -13.18 -39.58 -5.34
N GLY A 178 -13.28 -38.26 -5.50
CA GLY A 178 -13.98 -37.62 -6.62
C GLY A 178 -15.52 -37.64 -6.55
N ASN A 179 -16.12 -38.31 -5.56
CA ASN A 179 -17.56 -38.55 -5.52
C ASN A 179 -18.35 -37.49 -4.72
N GLU A 180 -17.72 -36.78 -3.84
CA GLU A 180 -18.37 -35.76 -3.00
C GLU A 180 -17.72 -34.40 -3.20
N SER A 181 -18.57 -33.37 -3.33
CA SER A 181 -18.14 -31.96 -3.30
C SER A 181 -18.96 -31.21 -2.26
N ILE A 182 -18.27 -30.50 -1.39
CA ILE A 182 -18.87 -29.69 -0.32
C ILE A 182 -18.65 -28.22 -0.68
N GLU A 183 -19.68 -27.41 -0.68
CA GLU A 183 -19.58 -25.97 -0.85
C GLU A 183 -19.17 -25.34 0.49
N LEU A 184 -18.01 -24.66 0.52
CA LEU A 184 -17.45 -24.03 1.73
C LEU A 184 -17.91 -22.57 1.87
N GLY A 185 -18.38 -21.96 0.79
CA GLY A 185 -18.77 -20.56 0.72
C GLY A 185 -18.10 -19.78 -0.38
N THR A 186 -18.05 -18.46 -0.28
CA THR A 186 -17.43 -17.56 -1.26
C THR A 186 -16.35 -16.72 -0.58
N LEU A 187 -15.19 -16.56 -1.19
CA LEU A 187 -14.11 -15.71 -0.67
C LEU A 187 -14.59 -14.26 -0.49
N ARG A 188 -14.24 -13.68 0.66
CA ARG A 188 -14.52 -12.27 0.93
C ARG A 188 -13.49 -11.41 0.22
N LEU A 189 -13.95 -10.65 -0.78
CA LEU A 189 -13.15 -9.70 -1.51
C LEU A 189 -13.60 -8.29 -1.19
N VAL A 190 -12.65 -7.37 -1.16
CA VAL A 190 -12.90 -5.95 -0.92
C VAL A 190 -12.18 -5.12 -1.97
N GLU A 191 -12.86 -4.11 -2.48
CA GLU A 191 -12.29 -3.08 -3.34
C GLU A 191 -11.92 -1.86 -2.50
N VAL A 192 -10.78 -1.27 -2.80
CA VAL A 192 -10.28 -0.10 -2.08
C VAL A 192 -10.71 1.17 -2.80
N ASN A 193 -11.59 1.95 -2.17
CA ASN A 193 -12.04 3.23 -2.68
C ASN A 193 -11.06 4.37 -2.38
N LYS A 194 -10.38 4.30 -1.23
CA LYS A 194 -9.45 5.34 -0.76
C LYS A 194 -8.14 4.69 -0.29
N PRO A 195 -7.20 4.42 -1.22
CA PRO A 195 -5.93 3.79 -0.86
C PRO A 195 -5.05 4.65 0.06
N GLU A 196 -5.28 5.97 0.10
CA GLU A 196 -4.56 6.92 0.94
C GLU A 196 -4.79 6.70 2.45
N LEU A 197 -5.92 6.10 2.82
CA LEU A 197 -6.29 5.81 4.20
C LEU A 197 -5.87 4.42 4.68
N LEU A 198 -5.34 3.60 3.79
CA LEU A 198 -4.79 2.30 4.17
C LEU A 198 -3.44 2.46 4.85
N GLN A 199 -3.28 1.79 5.97
CA GLN A 199 -2.00 1.71 6.70
C GLN A 199 -1.44 0.30 6.58
N ALA A 200 -0.14 0.19 6.33
CA ALA A 200 0.55 -1.09 6.43
C ALA A 200 0.64 -1.48 7.92
N VAL A 201 0.03 -2.60 8.28
CA VAL A 201 0.02 -3.13 9.66
C VAL A 201 1.13 -4.15 9.85
N ALA A 202 1.38 -4.96 8.84
CA ALA A 202 2.46 -5.95 8.80
C ALA A 202 2.88 -6.16 7.33
N ASP A 203 3.78 -7.11 7.08
CA ASP A 203 4.24 -7.45 5.75
C ASP A 203 3.07 -7.80 4.83
N ASN A 204 2.87 -7.00 3.77
CA ASN A 204 1.77 -7.13 2.80
C ASN A 204 0.34 -7.15 3.39
N LEU A 205 0.18 -6.70 4.64
CA LEU A 205 -1.11 -6.53 5.29
C LEU A 205 -1.46 -5.05 5.42
N TYR A 206 -2.63 -4.71 4.97
CA TYR A 206 -3.20 -3.37 5.05
C TYR A 206 -4.35 -3.35 6.04
N GLY A 207 -4.37 -2.36 6.89
CA GLY A 207 -5.46 -2.11 7.85
C GLY A 207 -6.09 -0.74 7.64
N VAL A 208 -7.28 -0.55 8.17
CA VAL A 208 -7.93 0.76 8.27
C VAL A 208 -7.74 1.27 9.69
N PRO A 209 -7.30 2.53 9.89
CA PRO A 209 -7.20 3.13 11.20
C PRO A 209 -8.53 3.06 11.97
N SER A 210 -8.46 2.94 13.30
CA SER A 210 -9.65 2.80 14.17
C SER A 210 -10.54 4.05 14.22
N ASP A 211 -10.02 5.19 13.81
CA ASP A 211 -10.72 6.48 13.75
C ASP A 211 -11.51 6.69 12.44
N VAL A 212 -11.34 5.79 11.47
CA VAL A 212 -12.00 5.85 10.16
C VAL A 212 -12.99 4.69 10.02
N ASN A 213 -14.17 4.98 9.47
CA ASN A 213 -15.14 3.94 9.19
C ASN A 213 -14.65 3.06 8.02
N VAL A 214 -14.55 1.76 8.26
CA VAL A 214 -14.06 0.78 7.27
C VAL A 214 -14.88 0.83 5.98
N ALA A 215 -16.20 1.04 6.06
CA ALA A 215 -17.09 1.11 4.91
C ALA A 215 -16.81 2.31 3.96
N ASP A 216 -16.16 3.37 4.46
CA ASP A 216 -15.79 4.53 3.65
C ASP A 216 -14.50 4.31 2.85
N VAL A 217 -13.66 3.38 3.29
CA VAL A 217 -12.35 3.06 2.71
C VAL A 217 -12.43 1.88 1.76
N VAL A 218 -13.16 0.83 2.17
CA VAL A 218 -13.26 -0.42 1.42
C VAL A 218 -14.73 -0.80 1.20
N ALA A 219 -15.05 -1.25 -0.01
CA ALA A 219 -16.35 -1.79 -0.38
C ALA A 219 -16.24 -3.30 -0.56
N ASN A 220 -17.26 -4.03 -0.10
CA ASN A 220 -17.33 -5.46 -0.37
C ASN A 220 -17.67 -5.69 -1.85
N VAL A 221 -16.87 -6.50 -2.53
CA VAL A 221 -17.07 -6.84 -3.93
C VAL A 221 -17.24 -8.34 -4.09
N VAL A 222 -18.20 -8.72 -4.93
CA VAL A 222 -18.36 -10.11 -5.37
C VAL A 222 -17.61 -10.28 -6.67
N ALA A 223 -16.84 -11.35 -6.79
CA ALA A 223 -16.15 -11.65 -8.03
C ALA A 223 -17.15 -11.91 -9.17
N ARG A 224 -16.97 -11.20 -10.29
CA ARG A 224 -17.80 -11.29 -11.50
C ARG A 224 -16.90 -11.41 -12.72
N PRO A 225 -16.48 -12.63 -13.08
CA PRO A 225 -15.53 -12.84 -14.16
C PRO A 225 -16.06 -12.43 -15.54
N ASP A 226 -17.38 -12.36 -15.70
CA ASP A 226 -18.04 -12.09 -16.99
C ASP A 226 -18.23 -10.60 -17.29
N GLU A 227 -18.02 -9.71 -16.32
CA GLU A 227 -18.15 -8.25 -16.51
C GLU A 227 -16.83 -7.65 -16.97
N ALA A 228 -16.87 -6.74 -17.95
CA ALA A 228 -15.68 -5.98 -18.37
C ALA A 228 -15.17 -5.12 -17.22
N GLY A 229 -13.96 -5.43 -16.74
CA GLY A 229 -13.37 -4.79 -15.54
C GLY A 229 -13.82 -5.43 -14.22
N GLY A 230 -14.55 -6.53 -14.25
CA GLY A 230 -14.96 -7.29 -13.08
C GLY A 230 -13.76 -7.94 -12.37
N VAL A 231 -13.95 -8.23 -11.10
CA VAL A 231 -12.97 -8.95 -10.28
C VAL A 231 -13.13 -10.45 -10.52
N ALA A 232 -12.04 -11.16 -10.79
CA ALA A 232 -12.03 -12.61 -10.94
C ALA A 232 -10.90 -13.23 -10.11
N ILE A 233 -11.11 -14.44 -9.63
CA ILE A 233 -10.07 -15.20 -8.93
C ILE A 233 -9.46 -16.23 -9.87
N ARG A 234 -8.15 -16.37 -9.82
CA ARG A 234 -7.39 -17.40 -10.55
C ARG A 234 -6.66 -18.28 -9.55
N GLN A 235 -7.05 -19.55 -9.51
CA GLN A 235 -6.38 -20.58 -8.73
C GLN A 235 -5.11 -21.05 -9.44
N GLY A 236 -4.04 -21.36 -8.69
CA GLY A 236 -2.74 -21.75 -9.24
C GLY A 236 -1.96 -20.58 -9.85
N PHE A 237 -2.26 -19.36 -9.46
CA PHE A 237 -1.54 -18.15 -9.85
C PHE A 237 -1.20 -17.31 -8.64
N LEU A 238 -0.08 -16.59 -8.71
CA LEU A 238 0.31 -15.54 -7.78
C LEU A 238 0.54 -14.25 -8.55
N GLU A 239 0.19 -13.15 -7.93
CA GLU A 239 0.52 -11.83 -8.45
C GLU A 239 1.93 -11.43 -8.03
N GLU A 240 2.75 -11.02 -8.99
CA GLU A 240 4.06 -10.44 -8.72
C GLU A 240 3.93 -8.98 -8.27
N SER A 241 5.00 -8.46 -7.68
CA SER A 241 5.10 -7.04 -7.36
C SER A 241 4.89 -6.18 -8.62
N ASN A 242 4.21 -5.04 -8.50
CA ASN A 242 4.09 -4.05 -9.57
C ASN A 242 5.27 -3.05 -9.60
N VAL A 243 6.35 -3.35 -8.86
CA VAL A 243 7.56 -2.54 -8.80
C VAL A 243 8.44 -2.78 -10.02
N SER A 244 8.77 -1.73 -10.76
CA SER A 244 9.80 -1.76 -11.81
C SER A 244 11.17 -1.46 -11.20
N LEU A 245 12.03 -2.47 -11.06
CA LEU A 245 13.35 -2.32 -10.46
C LEU A 245 14.21 -1.26 -11.21
N VAL A 246 14.06 -1.17 -12.52
CA VAL A 246 14.82 -0.22 -13.35
C VAL A 246 14.40 1.22 -13.03
N ASP A 247 13.10 1.47 -12.92
CA ASP A 247 12.56 2.79 -12.62
C ASP A 247 12.91 3.21 -11.19
N GLU A 248 12.77 2.30 -10.21
CA GLU A 248 13.11 2.59 -8.81
C GLU A 248 14.62 2.87 -8.63
N MET A 249 15.49 2.13 -9.33
CA MET A 249 16.93 2.41 -9.30
C MET A 249 17.28 3.75 -9.95
N ALA A 250 16.61 4.12 -11.05
CA ALA A 250 16.81 5.43 -11.67
C ALA A 250 16.37 6.57 -10.74
N ASP A 251 15.21 6.40 -10.10
CA ASP A 251 14.69 7.34 -9.12
C ASP A 251 15.62 7.44 -7.89
N LEU A 252 16.14 6.32 -7.40
CA LEU A 252 17.08 6.27 -6.29
C LEU A 252 18.34 7.11 -6.58
N VAL A 253 18.93 6.96 -7.79
CA VAL A 253 20.09 7.75 -8.20
C VAL A 253 19.75 9.25 -8.26
N ASN A 254 18.58 9.60 -8.80
CA ASN A 254 18.12 10.99 -8.89
C ASN A 254 17.93 11.61 -7.50
N VAL A 255 17.28 10.87 -6.58
CA VAL A 255 17.05 11.34 -5.21
C VAL A 255 18.35 11.43 -4.42
N GLN A 256 19.30 10.49 -4.60
CA GLN A 256 20.63 10.59 -3.99
C GLN A 256 21.40 11.83 -4.46
N ARG A 257 21.33 12.16 -5.77
CA ARG A 257 21.93 13.39 -6.31
C ARG A 257 21.28 14.63 -5.70
N ALA A 258 19.95 14.65 -5.62
CA ALA A 258 19.23 15.77 -5.02
C ALA A 258 19.60 15.94 -3.53
N TYR A 259 19.72 14.84 -2.78
CA TYR A 259 20.19 14.86 -1.38
C TYR A 259 21.60 15.44 -1.26
N GLN A 260 22.53 15.00 -2.10
CA GLN A 260 23.90 15.52 -2.13
C GLN A 260 23.95 17.03 -2.46
N LEU A 261 23.12 17.50 -3.38
CA LEU A 261 23.02 18.93 -3.71
C LEU A 261 22.46 19.73 -2.52
N SER A 262 21.45 19.21 -1.82
CA SER A 262 20.90 19.84 -0.62
C SER A 262 21.92 19.90 0.52
N ALA A 263 22.71 18.84 0.68
CA ALA A 263 23.81 18.81 1.66
C ALA A 263 24.92 19.84 1.36
N ARG A 264 25.26 19.99 0.07
CA ARG A 264 26.24 21.03 -0.36
C ARG A 264 25.68 22.44 -0.16
N ALA A 265 24.39 22.65 -0.42
CA ALA A 265 23.72 23.93 -0.18
C ALA A 265 23.75 24.30 1.30
N LEU A 266 23.51 23.33 2.18
CA LEU A 266 23.58 23.47 3.64
C LEU A 266 24.99 23.87 4.08
N SER A 267 26.02 23.13 3.64
CA SER A 267 27.42 23.44 4.01
C SER A 267 27.90 24.79 3.45
N SER A 268 27.46 25.18 2.26
CA SER A 268 27.73 26.51 1.71
C SER A 268 27.05 27.63 2.51
N GLY A 269 25.81 27.38 2.98
CA GLY A 269 25.11 28.30 3.86
C GLY A 269 25.81 28.50 5.21
N ASP A 270 26.32 27.41 5.79
CA ASP A 270 27.11 27.46 7.04
C ASP A 270 28.40 28.24 6.87
N GLN A 271 29.14 28.01 5.77
CA GLN A 271 30.39 28.76 5.47
C GLN A 271 30.10 30.26 5.30
N MET A 272 29.02 30.62 4.58
CA MET A 272 28.61 32.03 4.45
C MET A 272 28.24 32.64 5.81
N SER A 273 27.56 31.88 6.67
CA SER A 273 27.22 32.32 8.03
C SER A 273 28.47 32.56 8.90
N GLN A 274 29.46 31.66 8.81
CA GLN A 274 30.73 31.80 9.50
C GLN A 274 31.53 33.03 9.00
N MET A 275 31.61 33.22 7.67
CA MET A 275 32.25 34.41 7.12
C MET A 275 31.59 35.72 7.59
N ALA A 276 30.25 35.74 7.60
CA ALA A 276 29.49 36.90 8.08
C ALA A 276 29.71 37.16 9.59
N ALA A 277 29.87 36.11 10.41
CA ALA A 277 30.20 36.25 11.84
C ALA A 277 31.62 36.80 12.04
N ASN A 278 32.60 36.32 11.25
CA ASN A 278 33.98 36.80 11.32
C ASN A 278 34.16 38.25 10.83
N LEU A 279 33.31 38.72 9.92
CA LEU A 279 33.33 40.12 9.46
C LEU A 279 32.70 41.09 10.48
N ARG A 280 32.00 40.60 11.48
CA ARG A 280 31.32 41.39 12.52
C ARG A 280 32.13 41.46 13.82
N ALA A 281 33.18 40.62 13.96
CA ALA A 281 34.12 40.64 15.05
C ALA A 281 35.32 41.56 14.68
#